data_3e0a820896548dd9e0ef2458f9fdd07e
#
_entry.id   3e0a820896548dd9e0ef2458f9fdd07e
#
_cell.length_a   1.000
_cell.length_b   1.000
_cell.length_c   1.000
_cell.angle_alpha   90.00
_cell.angle_beta   90.00
_cell.angle_gamma   90.00
#
_symmetry.space_group_name_H-M   'P 1'
#
loop_
_entity.id
_entity.type
_entity.pdbx_description
1 polymer ?
#
loop_
_entity_poly.entity_id
_entity_poly.type
_entity_poly.pdbx_seq_one_letter_code
_entity_poly.pdbx_strand_id
1 'polypeptide(L)'
;LNHRSRVFIITIDRSLSKKETMLALAHEMVHLKQYAKGELKDIFRPVRMTKWMGQKYVTEQLDYWEQPWEIEAYGRERGMYIKLMAHLKDDTV
;
A
#
# COMPACT_ATOMS: atom_id res chain seq x y z
N LEU A 1 -4.14 -4.65 14.25
CA LEU A 1 -2.73 -4.67 13.91
C LEU A 1 -1.88 -4.82 15.17
N ASN A 2 -0.97 -5.74 15.16
CA ASN A 2 -0.01 -5.87 16.23
C ASN A 2 1.09 -4.83 16.03
N HIS A 3 1.13 -3.82 16.87
CA HIS A 3 2.12 -2.74 16.77
C HIS A 3 3.56 -3.21 16.97
N ARG A 4 3.74 -4.40 17.56
CA ARG A 4 5.06 -4.95 17.80
C ARG A 4 5.61 -5.67 16.58
N SER A 5 4.74 -6.01 15.63
CA SER A 5 5.17 -6.71 14.44
C SER A 5 5.83 -5.71 13.47
N ARG A 6 7.02 -6.06 13.03
CA ARG A 6 7.73 -5.33 11.98
C ARG A 6 7.83 -6.15 10.71
N VAL A 7 7.09 -7.26 10.64
CA VAL A 7 7.11 -8.16 9.49
C VAL A 7 5.86 -7.92 8.66
N PHE A 8 6.06 -7.63 7.38
CA PHE A 8 4.98 -7.43 6.42
C PHE A 8 5.19 -8.40 5.26
N ILE A 9 4.10 -8.99 4.79
CA ILE A 9 4.14 -9.93 3.68
C ILE A 9 3.48 -9.27 2.48
N ILE A 10 4.20 -9.17 1.37
CA ILE A 10 3.71 -8.64 0.11
C ILE A 10 3.59 -9.78 -0.88
N THR A 11 2.38 -9.98 -1.41
CA THR A 11 2.11 -11.03 -2.38
C THR A 11 1.83 -10.41 -3.74
N ILE A 12 2.56 -10.84 -4.76
CA ILE A 12 2.45 -10.31 -6.12
C ILE A 12 2.19 -11.44 -7.09
N ASP A 13 1.29 -11.23 -8.05
CA ASP A 13 0.94 -12.20 -9.07
C ASP A 13 2.14 -12.48 -9.98
N ARG A 14 2.45 -13.77 -10.19
CA ARG A 14 3.55 -14.22 -11.03
C ARG A 14 3.33 -13.94 -12.52
N SER A 15 2.07 -13.80 -12.94
CA SER A 15 1.75 -13.60 -14.35
C SER A 15 2.05 -12.20 -14.84
N LEU A 16 2.37 -11.28 -13.96
CA LEU A 16 2.66 -9.90 -14.31
C LEU A 16 4.00 -9.76 -15.03
N SER A 17 4.07 -8.81 -15.95
CA SER A 17 5.34 -8.43 -16.56
C SER A 17 6.28 -7.83 -15.52
N LYS A 18 7.55 -7.68 -15.86
CA LYS A 18 8.53 -7.06 -14.94
C LYS A 18 8.09 -5.67 -14.52
N LYS A 19 7.64 -4.85 -15.47
CA LYS A 19 7.16 -3.50 -15.17
C LYS A 19 5.93 -3.52 -14.27
N GLU A 20 4.96 -4.40 -14.58
CA GLU A 20 3.75 -4.54 -13.77
C GLU A 20 4.09 -5.01 -12.36
N THR A 21 5.03 -5.95 -12.23
CA THR A 21 5.50 -6.43 -10.93
C THR A 21 6.10 -5.28 -10.11
N MET A 22 6.92 -4.45 -10.74
CA MET A 22 7.55 -3.33 -10.05
C MET A 22 6.54 -2.26 -9.64
N LEU A 23 5.54 -1.99 -10.49
CA LEU A 23 4.46 -1.06 -10.15
C LEU A 23 3.60 -1.60 -9.00
N ALA A 24 3.27 -2.90 -9.03
CA ALA A 24 2.51 -3.53 -7.96
C ALA A 24 3.29 -3.49 -6.65
N LEU A 25 4.59 -3.74 -6.70
CA LEU A 25 5.44 -3.64 -5.52
C LEU A 25 5.45 -2.22 -4.96
N ALA A 26 5.60 -1.21 -5.81
CA ALA A 26 5.56 0.19 -5.39
C ALA A 26 4.22 0.53 -4.72
N HIS A 27 3.11 0.06 -5.28
CA HIS A 27 1.77 0.24 -4.72
C HIS A 27 1.69 -0.36 -3.31
N GLU A 28 2.14 -1.61 -3.15
CA GLU A 28 2.10 -2.29 -1.86
C GLU A 28 3.04 -1.64 -0.84
N MET A 29 4.15 -1.07 -1.28
CA MET A 29 5.06 -0.35 -0.40
C MET A 29 4.42 0.92 0.17
N VAL A 30 3.53 1.58 -0.57
CA VAL A 30 2.77 2.71 -0.03
C VAL A 30 1.85 2.23 1.09
N HIS A 31 1.15 1.11 0.90
CA HIS A 31 0.32 0.54 1.97
C HIS A 31 1.15 0.17 3.20
N LEU A 32 2.33 -0.41 2.97
CA LEU A 32 3.23 -0.74 4.06
C LEU A 32 3.60 0.52 4.87
N LYS A 33 3.90 1.60 4.19
CA LYS A 33 4.16 2.90 4.83
C LYS A 33 2.94 3.37 5.65
N GLN A 34 1.74 3.23 5.08
CA GLN A 34 0.50 3.64 5.75
C GLN A 34 0.30 2.87 7.06
N TYR A 35 0.51 1.56 7.04
CA TYR A 35 0.40 0.75 8.25
C TYR A 35 1.54 1.05 9.23
N ALA A 36 2.76 1.16 8.75
CA ALA A 36 3.92 1.39 9.60
C ALA A 36 3.84 2.72 10.33
N LYS A 37 3.30 3.75 9.67
CA LYS A 37 3.12 5.07 10.28
C LYS A 37 1.82 5.19 11.08
N GLY A 38 0.98 4.17 11.07
CA GLY A 38 -0.31 4.22 11.76
C GLY A 38 -1.35 5.09 11.08
N GLU A 39 -1.13 5.46 9.82
CA GLU A 39 -2.11 6.20 9.02
C GLU A 39 -3.32 5.33 8.70
N LEU A 40 -3.08 4.05 8.48
CA LEU A 40 -4.08 3.05 8.11
C LEU A 40 -4.12 1.97 9.18
N LYS A 41 -5.30 1.66 9.69
CA LYS A 41 -5.53 0.59 10.67
C LYS A 41 -6.80 -0.15 10.34
N ASP A 42 -6.77 -1.47 10.51
CA ASP A 42 -7.95 -2.31 10.36
C ASP A 42 -8.62 -2.51 11.70
N ILE A 43 -9.94 -2.37 11.73
CA ILE A 43 -10.76 -2.59 12.91
C ILE A 43 -11.82 -3.63 12.51
N PHE A 44 -11.84 -4.77 13.19
CA PHE A 44 -12.71 -5.89 12.81
C PHE A 44 -13.96 -6.03 13.67
N ARG A 45 -14.06 -5.33 14.79
CA ARG A 45 -15.19 -5.44 15.72
C ARG A 45 -15.70 -4.07 16.13
N PRO A 46 -17.02 -3.89 16.29
CA PRO A 46 -18.11 -4.87 16.07
C PRO A 46 -18.40 -5.12 14.59
N VAL A 47 -18.03 -4.19 13.70
CA VAL A 47 -18.10 -4.35 12.25
C VAL A 47 -16.74 -4.05 11.64
N ARG A 48 -16.52 -4.56 10.46
CA ARG A 48 -15.26 -4.29 9.76
C ARG A 48 -15.18 -2.82 9.37
N MET A 49 -14.21 -2.13 9.90
CA MET A 49 -13.95 -0.73 9.64
C MET A 49 -12.48 -0.51 9.31
N THR A 50 -12.19 0.55 8.58
CA THR A 50 -10.84 0.99 8.31
C THR A 50 -10.67 2.38 8.89
N LYS A 51 -9.61 2.59 9.67
CA LYS A 51 -9.26 3.90 10.21
C LYS A 51 -8.16 4.48 9.33
N TRP A 52 -8.42 5.66 8.78
CA TRP A 52 -7.48 6.37 7.92
C TRP A 52 -7.27 7.77 8.47
N MET A 53 -6.02 8.13 8.77
CA MET A 53 -5.66 9.44 9.31
C MET A 53 -6.55 9.85 10.48
N GLY A 54 -6.87 8.89 11.35
CA GLY A 54 -7.69 9.13 12.54
C GLY A 54 -9.19 9.07 12.31
N GLN A 55 -9.67 8.99 11.08
CA GLN A 55 -11.09 8.92 10.76
C GLN A 55 -11.50 7.48 10.44
N LYS A 56 -12.64 7.06 11.00
CA LYS A 56 -13.15 5.69 10.80
C LYS A 56 -14.12 5.64 9.63
N TYR A 57 -13.98 4.60 8.81
CA TYR A 57 -14.88 4.32 7.69
C TYR A 57 -15.38 2.89 7.81
N VAL A 58 -16.66 2.67 7.49
CA VAL A 58 -17.19 1.32 7.35
C VAL A 58 -16.70 0.81 6.00
N THR A 59 -15.80 -0.16 6.01
CA THR A 59 -15.06 -0.58 4.82
C THR A 59 -15.98 -0.99 3.67
N GLU A 60 -17.07 -1.72 3.98
CA GLU A 60 -18.00 -2.22 2.97
C GLU A 60 -18.84 -1.13 2.30
N GLN A 61 -18.90 0.06 2.90
CA GLN A 61 -19.69 1.17 2.35
C GLN A 61 -18.91 2.07 1.41
N LEU A 62 -17.60 1.84 1.28
CA LEU A 62 -16.76 2.63 0.39
C LEU A 62 -16.42 1.83 -0.87
N ASP A 63 -16.65 2.44 -2.01
CA ASP A 63 -16.11 1.91 -3.26
C ASP A 63 -14.58 1.90 -3.20
N TYR A 64 -13.98 0.89 -3.83
CA TYR A 64 -12.53 0.75 -3.84
C TYR A 64 -11.82 2.04 -4.27
N TRP A 65 -12.31 2.67 -5.33
CA TRP A 65 -11.69 3.89 -5.90
C TRP A 65 -11.94 5.15 -5.06
N GLU A 66 -12.82 5.08 -4.07
CA GLU A 66 -13.06 6.18 -3.14
C GLU A 66 -12.31 6.03 -1.82
N GLN A 67 -11.64 4.92 -1.63
CA GLN A 67 -10.86 4.67 -0.43
C GLN A 67 -9.60 5.56 -0.44
N PRO A 68 -9.44 6.47 0.53
CA PRO A 68 -8.31 7.42 0.51
C PRO A 68 -6.93 6.75 0.49
N TRP A 69 -6.81 5.62 1.17
CA TRP A 69 -5.55 4.88 1.20
C TRP A 69 -5.21 4.28 -0.15
N GLU A 70 -6.20 3.90 -0.95
CA GLU A 70 -5.96 3.42 -2.32
C GLU A 70 -5.67 4.58 -3.26
N ILE A 71 -6.35 5.71 -3.08
CA ILE A 71 -6.06 6.92 -3.86
C ILE A 71 -4.60 7.32 -3.68
N GLU A 72 -4.10 7.32 -2.44
CA GLU A 72 -2.71 7.62 -2.18
C GLU A 72 -1.78 6.60 -2.83
N ALA A 73 -2.10 5.30 -2.70
CA ALA A 73 -1.24 4.25 -3.23
C ALA A 73 -1.13 4.34 -4.75
N TYR A 74 -2.24 4.52 -5.45
CA TYR A 74 -2.23 4.69 -6.90
C TYR A 74 -1.55 6.00 -7.33
N GLY A 75 -1.74 7.06 -6.55
CA GLY A 75 -1.12 8.34 -6.84
C GLY A 75 0.40 8.32 -6.72
N ARG A 76 0.94 7.50 -5.83
CA ARG A 76 2.38 7.46 -5.56
C ARG A 76 3.13 6.36 -6.31
N GLU A 77 2.43 5.32 -6.77
CA GLU A 77 3.12 4.11 -7.29
C GLU A 77 4.00 4.42 -8.49
N ARG A 78 3.56 5.28 -9.38
CA ARG A 78 4.34 5.61 -10.57
C ARG A 78 5.61 6.37 -10.23
N GLY A 79 5.51 7.36 -9.35
CA GLY A 79 6.68 8.11 -8.88
C GLY A 79 7.67 7.23 -8.15
N MET A 80 7.19 6.32 -7.33
CA MET A 80 8.02 5.35 -6.63
C MET A 80 8.67 4.36 -7.60
N TYR A 81 7.92 3.94 -8.62
CA TYR A 81 8.48 3.08 -9.68
C TYR A 81 9.64 3.77 -10.39
N ILE A 82 9.46 5.02 -10.78
CA ILE A 82 10.51 5.81 -11.45
C ILE A 82 11.74 5.92 -10.56
N LYS A 83 11.55 6.22 -9.29
CA LYS A 83 12.63 6.32 -8.32
C LYS A 83 13.37 5.00 -8.16
N LEU A 84 12.61 3.91 -8.04
CA LEU A 84 13.19 2.58 -7.86
C LEU A 84 14.00 2.16 -9.07
N MET A 85 13.48 2.40 -10.28
CA MET A 85 14.21 2.05 -11.50
C MET A 85 15.49 2.88 -11.67
N ALA A 86 15.44 4.16 -11.29
CA ALA A 86 16.63 5.00 -11.32
C ALA A 86 17.70 4.48 -10.35
N HIS A 87 17.28 4.07 -9.15
CA HIS A 87 18.17 3.53 -8.14
C HIS A 87 18.83 2.22 -8.61
N LEU A 88 18.04 1.30 -9.16
CA LEU A 88 18.56 0.04 -9.70
C LEU A 88 19.51 0.27 -10.87
N LYS A 89 19.24 1.27 -11.70
CA LYS A 89 20.08 1.62 -12.81
C LYS A 89 21.45 2.13 -12.34
N ASP A 90 21.46 2.94 -11.28
CA ASP A 90 22.69 3.43 -10.68
C ASP A 90 23.52 2.28 -10.10
N ASP A 91 22.87 1.28 -9.52
CA ASP A 91 23.55 0.12 -8.95
C ASP A 91 24.17 -0.80 -10.00
N THR A 92 23.72 -0.73 -11.23
CA THR A 92 24.22 -1.59 -12.31
C THR A 92 25.35 -0.97 -13.12
N VAL A 93 25.73 0.23 -12.81
CA VAL A 93 26.83 0.94 -13.51
C VAL A 93 28.18 0.57 -12.97
#